data_f22a03dc296c329e45bdc487775f3d68
#
_entry.id   f22a03dc296c329e45bdc487775f3d68
#
_cell.length_a   1.000
_cell.length_b   1.000
_cell.length_c   1.000
_cell.angle_alpha   90.00
_cell.angle_beta   90.00
_cell.angle_gamma   90.00
#
_symmetry.space_group_name_H-M   'P 1'
#
loop_
_entity.id
_entity.type
_entity.pdbx_description
1 polymer ?
#
loop_
_entity_poly.entity_id
_entity_poly.type
_entity_poly.pdbx_seq_one_letter_code
_entity_poly.pdbx_strand_id
1 'polypeptide(L)'
;MSRRSVAVLDVQSTAVTVVIGERGVNNTFVFKGIHSETYDGFSDAAFFDLKSLQDAINISLEEAERSCGEAIREIFVGVPGEFIHVSTKRCLLSFQSKRRIVQSDINTLFANGFTEREEGYTLIRRSAIGYITSDNRRTIDPLGMVSGSLEGYLSYFSADN
;
A
#
# COMPACT_ATOMS: atom_id res chain seq x y z
N MET A 1 -28.52 -6.46 4.44
CA MET A 1 -27.19 -6.39 3.83
C MET A 1 -26.27 -7.27 4.66
N SER A 2 -25.70 -8.32 4.09
CA SER A 2 -24.69 -9.14 4.77
C SER A 2 -23.51 -8.24 5.10
N ARG A 3 -23.13 -8.15 6.36
CA ARG A 3 -21.91 -7.48 6.79
C ARG A 3 -20.75 -8.29 6.23
N ARG A 4 -19.85 -7.64 5.50
CA ARG A 4 -18.71 -8.30 4.87
C ARG A 4 -17.55 -8.32 5.86
N SER A 5 -17.11 -9.50 6.22
CA SER A 5 -15.88 -9.68 7.00
C SER A 5 -14.66 -9.33 6.14
N VAL A 6 -13.67 -8.71 6.75
CA VAL A 6 -12.39 -8.34 6.16
C VAL A 6 -11.30 -9.04 6.96
N ALA A 7 -10.35 -9.64 6.27
CA ALA A 7 -9.16 -10.23 6.88
C ALA A 7 -7.93 -9.37 6.61
N VAL A 8 -7.04 -9.34 7.57
CA VAL A 8 -5.69 -8.77 7.46
C VAL A 8 -4.70 -9.86 7.79
N LEU A 9 -3.77 -10.11 6.89
CA LEU A 9 -2.58 -10.93 7.09
C LEU A 9 -1.41 -9.96 7.32
N ASP A 10 -0.77 -10.06 8.46
CA ASP A 10 0.43 -9.28 8.79
C ASP A 10 1.63 -10.22 8.86
N VAL A 11 2.57 -10.04 7.94
CA VAL A 11 3.83 -10.79 7.87
C VAL A 11 4.87 -9.99 8.61
N GLN A 12 5.38 -10.53 9.70
CA GLN A 12 6.47 -9.95 10.50
C GLN A 12 7.72 -10.81 10.36
N SER A 13 8.84 -10.38 10.93
CA SER A 13 10.12 -11.09 10.83
C SER A 13 10.13 -12.47 11.50
N THR A 14 9.29 -12.71 12.51
CA THR A 14 9.28 -13.95 13.31
C THR A 14 7.92 -14.59 13.44
N ALA A 15 6.87 -13.95 12.93
CA ALA A 15 5.50 -14.45 13.05
C ALA A 15 4.64 -13.95 11.90
N VAL A 16 3.58 -14.70 11.63
CA VAL A 16 2.48 -14.31 10.75
C VAL A 16 1.22 -14.22 11.59
N THR A 17 0.51 -13.10 11.48
CA THR A 17 -0.75 -12.89 12.20
C THR A 17 -1.89 -12.65 11.23
N VAL A 18 -2.99 -13.37 11.41
CA VAL A 18 -4.24 -13.16 10.67
C VAL A 18 -5.30 -12.64 11.63
N VAL A 19 -5.94 -11.54 11.26
CA VAL A 19 -7.05 -10.95 12.02
C VAL A 19 -8.27 -10.85 11.10
N ILE A 20 -9.41 -11.39 11.54
CA ILE A 20 -10.69 -11.28 10.84
C ILE A 20 -11.62 -10.41 11.64
N GLY A 21 -12.26 -9.46 10.99
CA GLY A 21 -13.20 -8.56 11.62
C GLY A 21 -14.27 -8.03 10.68
N GLU A 22 -15.28 -7.43 11.23
CA GLU A 22 -16.36 -6.76 10.50
C GLU A 22 -16.66 -5.37 11.08
N ARG A 23 -17.25 -4.53 10.24
CA ARG A 23 -17.73 -3.22 10.69
C ARG A 23 -19.00 -3.40 11.52
N GLY A 24 -18.91 -3.06 12.81
CA GLY A 24 -20.03 -3.07 13.74
C GLY A 24 -20.94 -1.85 13.63
N VAL A 25 -21.87 -1.73 14.56
CA VAL A 25 -22.77 -0.58 14.71
C VAL A 25 -21.95 0.63 15.17
N ASN A 26 -22.34 1.84 14.74
CA ASN A 26 -21.67 3.10 15.15
C ASN A 26 -20.17 3.17 14.79
N ASN A 27 -19.77 2.63 13.65
CA ASN A 27 -18.35 2.65 13.21
C ASN A 27 -17.39 1.87 14.11
N THR A 28 -17.90 0.98 14.97
CA THR A 28 -17.06 0.08 15.74
C THR A 28 -16.47 -1.02 14.85
N PHE A 29 -15.38 -1.63 15.29
CA PHE A 29 -14.80 -2.82 14.68
C PHE A 29 -15.06 -4.02 15.61
N VAL A 30 -15.57 -5.10 15.04
CA VAL A 30 -15.85 -6.34 15.77
C VAL A 30 -14.87 -7.40 15.32
N PHE A 31 -14.04 -7.88 16.23
CA PHE A 31 -13.14 -9.01 15.99
C PHE A 31 -13.95 -10.30 15.91
N LYS A 32 -13.66 -11.11 14.88
CA LYS A 32 -14.32 -12.39 14.60
C LYS A 32 -13.38 -13.57 14.80
N GLY A 33 -12.11 -13.41 14.40
CA GLY A 33 -11.08 -14.41 14.54
C GLY A 33 -9.71 -13.79 14.52
N ILE A 34 -8.78 -14.42 15.21
CA ILE A 34 -7.37 -14.06 15.22
C ILE A 34 -6.52 -15.29 15.45
N HIS A 35 -5.43 -15.41 14.71
CA HIS A 35 -4.39 -16.38 14.96
C HIS A 35 -3.02 -15.80 14.60
N SER A 36 -2.00 -16.22 15.35
CA SER A 36 -0.61 -15.85 15.10
C SER A 36 0.24 -17.11 15.16
N GLU A 37 1.00 -17.37 14.10
CA GLU A 37 1.93 -18.49 13.98
C GLU A 37 3.34 -17.97 13.87
N THR A 38 4.25 -18.58 14.62
CA THR A 38 5.68 -18.26 14.56
C THR A 38 6.36 -19.04 13.44
N TYR A 39 7.36 -18.42 12.83
CA TYR A 39 8.22 -19.08 11.84
C TYR A 39 9.67 -18.63 12.02
N ASP A 40 10.58 -19.48 11.58
CA ASP A 40 12.02 -19.20 11.61
C ASP A 40 12.57 -19.30 10.18
N GLY A 41 12.55 -18.22 9.47
CA GLY A 41 12.91 -18.21 8.06
C GLY A 41 13.29 -16.81 7.53
N PHE A 42 13.48 -15.84 8.44
CA PHE A 42 13.84 -14.47 8.11
C PHE A 42 15.02 -13.98 8.93
N SER A 43 16.06 -13.51 8.25
CA SER A 43 17.25 -12.88 8.86
C SER A 43 17.89 -11.95 7.85
N ASP A 44 18.58 -10.91 8.35
CA ASP A 44 19.33 -9.95 7.54
C ASP A 44 18.50 -9.32 6.40
N ALA A 45 17.23 -8.98 6.70
CA ALA A 45 16.25 -8.43 5.76
C ALA A 45 15.94 -9.34 4.55
N ALA A 46 16.14 -10.65 4.69
CA ALA A 46 15.84 -11.64 3.64
C ALA A 46 15.14 -12.87 4.19
N PHE A 47 14.27 -13.47 3.37
CA PHE A 47 13.72 -14.79 3.66
C PHE A 47 14.68 -15.86 3.16
N PHE A 48 15.13 -16.73 4.08
CA PHE A 48 15.96 -17.89 3.74
C PHE A 48 15.20 -19.21 3.77
N ASP A 49 14.01 -19.27 4.41
CA ASP A 49 13.11 -20.43 4.40
C ASP A 49 11.67 -19.99 4.05
N LEU A 50 11.40 -19.91 2.75
CA LEU A 50 10.06 -19.60 2.24
C LEU A 50 9.01 -20.66 2.58
N LYS A 51 9.45 -21.93 2.81
CA LYS A 51 8.53 -22.98 3.18
C LYS A 51 8.00 -22.78 4.58
N SER A 52 8.86 -22.46 5.54
CA SER A 52 8.45 -22.13 6.90
C SER A 52 7.47 -20.95 6.94
N LEU A 53 7.73 -19.89 6.15
CA LEU A 53 6.80 -18.77 6.00
C LEU A 53 5.45 -19.23 5.40
N GLN A 54 5.49 -20.04 4.33
CA GLN A 54 4.26 -20.53 3.69
C GLN A 54 3.42 -21.39 4.64
N ASP A 55 4.05 -22.27 5.40
CA ASP A 55 3.38 -23.11 6.39
C ASP A 55 2.74 -22.24 7.48
N ALA A 56 3.44 -21.24 8.01
CA ALA A 56 2.91 -20.29 8.99
C ALA A 56 1.73 -19.48 8.45
N ILE A 57 1.78 -19.03 7.19
CA ILE A 57 0.64 -18.35 6.54
C ILE A 57 -0.57 -19.26 6.47
N ASN A 58 -0.40 -20.51 6.00
CA ASN A 58 -1.50 -21.46 5.85
C ASN A 58 -2.14 -21.78 7.20
N ILE A 59 -1.33 -22.09 8.22
CA ILE A 59 -1.81 -22.36 9.57
C ILE A 59 -2.57 -21.16 10.14
N SER A 60 -2.02 -19.96 9.99
CA SER A 60 -2.67 -18.74 10.51
C SER A 60 -4.01 -18.46 9.84
N LEU A 61 -4.13 -18.70 8.54
CA LEU A 61 -5.38 -18.55 7.79
C LEU A 61 -6.42 -19.57 8.25
N GLU A 62 -6.05 -20.85 8.29
CA GLU A 62 -6.96 -21.94 8.68
C GLU A 62 -7.48 -21.79 10.11
N GLU A 63 -6.62 -21.43 11.06
CA GLU A 63 -6.99 -21.24 12.45
C GLU A 63 -7.86 -20.01 12.67
N ALA A 64 -7.55 -18.90 11.96
CA ALA A 64 -8.37 -17.70 12.01
C ALA A 64 -9.77 -17.95 11.40
N GLU A 65 -9.88 -18.65 10.28
CA GLU A 65 -11.15 -19.07 9.68
C GLU A 65 -11.94 -19.99 10.62
N ARG A 66 -11.27 -20.93 11.26
CA ARG A 66 -11.90 -21.86 12.21
C ARG A 66 -12.48 -21.10 13.40
N SER A 67 -11.76 -20.12 13.93
CA SER A 67 -12.22 -19.31 15.06
C SER A 67 -13.35 -18.35 14.67
N CYS A 68 -13.34 -17.85 13.43
CA CYS A 68 -14.37 -16.98 12.88
C CYS A 68 -15.64 -17.73 12.48
N GLY A 69 -15.52 -18.99 12.05
CA GLY A 69 -16.60 -19.80 11.47
C GLY A 69 -16.98 -19.40 10.04
N GLU A 70 -16.19 -18.58 9.38
CA GLU A 70 -16.43 -18.06 8.02
C GLU A 70 -15.13 -18.14 7.20
N ALA A 71 -15.25 -18.48 5.91
CA ALA A 71 -14.11 -18.46 4.98
C ALA A 71 -13.72 -17.03 4.59
N ILE A 72 -12.43 -16.76 4.55
CA ILE A 72 -11.84 -15.50 4.09
C ILE A 72 -12.07 -15.36 2.58
N ARG A 73 -12.67 -14.24 2.15
CA ARG A 73 -12.92 -13.93 0.74
C ARG A 73 -12.08 -12.78 0.22
N GLU A 74 -11.64 -11.93 1.12
CA GLU A 74 -10.85 -10.75 0.82
C GLU A 74 -9.87 -10.54 1.95
N ILE A 75 -8.60 -10.39 1.60
CA ILE A 75 -7.52 -10.23 2.56
C ILE A 75 -6.65 -9.02 2.18
N PHE A 76 -6.32 -8.22 3.17
CA PHE A 76 -5.29 -7.20 3.06
C PHE A 76 -4.00 -7.77 3.64
N VAL A 77 -2.90 -7.61 2.92
CA VAL A 77 -1.59 -8.12 3.34
C VAL A 77 -0.72 -6.96 3.80
N GLY A 78 -0.28 -7.00 5.06
CA GLY A 78 0.78 -6.17 5.60
C GLY A 78 2.13 -6.81 5.30
N VAL A 79 3.06 -6.02 4.77
CA VAL A 79 4.41 -6.48 4.41
C VAL A 79 5.41 -5.66 5.23
N PRO A 80 6.45 -6.29 5.81
CA PRO A 80 7.50 -5.59 6.54
C PRO A 80 8.11 -4.45 5.73
N GLY A 81 8.40 -3.34 6.40
CA GLY A 81 8.97 -2.15 5.76
C GLY A 81 10.34 -2.40 5.14
N GLU A 82 11.05 -3.41 5.62
CA GLU A 82 12.37 -3.84 5.13
C GLU A 82 12.35 -4.29 3.67
N PHE A 83 11.19 -4.77 3.17
CA PHE A 83 11.01 -5.18 1.77
C PHE A 83 10.53 -4.06 0.87
N ILE A 84 10.26 -2.88 1.43
CA ILE A 84 9.71 -1.75 0.70
C ILE A 84 10.75 -0.66 0.61
N HIS A 85 11.18 -0.37 -0.60
CA HIS A 85 11.98 0.82 -0.89
C HIS A 85 11.05 1.98 -1.23
N VAL A 86 11.20 3.10 -0.51
CA VAL A 86 10.42 4.31 -0.75
C VAL A 86 11.32 5.42 -1.26
N SER A 87 11.10 5.84 -2.49
CA SER A 87 11.76 7.03 -3.05
C SER A 87 10.76 8.19 -3.17
N THR A 88 11.25 9.41 -2.94
CA THR A 88 10.44 10.63 -3.11
C THR A 88 11.06 11.52 -4.17
N LYS A 89 10.22 12.09 -5.03
CA LYS A 89 10.64 12.99 -6.10
C LYS A 89 9.78 14.25 -6.10
N ARG A 90 10.42 15.37 -6.39
CA ARG A 90 9.76 16.64 -6.68
C ARG A 90 9.74 16.81 -8.19
N CYS A 91 8.55 16.90 -8.77
CA CYS A 91 8.34 17.02 -10.20
C CYS A 91 7.54 18.28 -10.53
N LEU A 92 7.89 18.94 -11.62
CA LEU A 92 7.21 20.14 -12.10
C LEU A 92 6.72 19.91 -13.53
N LEU A 93 5.46 20.22 -13.77
CA LEU A 93 4.85 20.30 -15.09
C LEU A 93 4.40 21.75 -15.34
N SER A 94 4.98 22.40 -16.35
CA SER A 94 4.63 23.76 -16.75
C SER A 94 3.68 23.73 -17.94
N PHE A 95 2.68 24.61 -17.93
CA PHE A 95 1.72 24.77 -19.02
C PHE A 95 2.02 26.06 -19.81
N GLN A 96 1.74 26.06 -21.12
CA GLN A 96 1.93 27.24 -21.97
C GLN A 96 1.05 28.41 -21.54
N SER A 97 -0.12 28.12 -20.96
CA SER A 97 -1.06 29.09 -20.40
C SER A 97 -1.78 28.50 -19.20
N LYS A 98 -2.37 29.38 -18.37
CA LYS A 98 -3.23 28.90 -17.27
C LYS A 98 -4.41 28.13 -17.83
N ARG A 99 -4.57 26.92 -17.40
CA ARG A 99 -5.66 26.01 -17.78
C ARG A 99 -6.08 25.08 -16.64
N ARG A 100 -7.18 24.38 -16.83
CA ARG A 100 -7.61 23.35 -15.88
C ARG A 100 -6.63 22.17 -15.89
N ILE A 101 -6.29 21.72 -14.70
CA ILE A 101 -5.52 20.50 -14.48
C ILE A 101 -6.45 19.31 -14.70
N VAL A 102 -6.01 18.36 -15.52
CA VAL A 102 -6.74 17.14 -15.86
C VAL A 102 -5.96 15.91 -15.42
N GLN A 103 -6.61 14.74 -15.41
CA GLN A 103 -6.00 13.50 -14.94
C GLN A 103 -4.72 13.12 -15.71
N SER A 104 -4.65 13.42 -17.02
CA SER A 104 -3.46 13.16 -17.82
C SER A 104 -2.25 13.98 -17.37
N ASP A 105 -2.44 15.18 -16.82
CA ASP A 105 -1.36 16.00 -16.28
C ASP A 105 -0.75 15.35 -15.04
N ILE A 106 -1.61 14.85 -14.15
CA ILE A 106 -1.19 14.11 -12.97
C ILE A 106 -0.43 12.85 -13.38
N ASN A 107 -0.93 12.10 -14.36
CA ASN A 107 -0.27 10.90 -14.86
C ASN A 107 1.11 11.24 -15.49
N THR A 108 1.21 12.33 -16.23
CA THR A 108 2.47 12.81 -16.81
C THR A 108 3.46 13.21 -15.72
N LEU A 109 2.99 13.88 -14.67
CA LEU A 109 3.82 14.27 -13.54
C LEU A 109 4.43 13.04 -12.86
N PHE A 110 3.63 11.98 -12.64
CA PHE A 110 4.12 10.72 -12.11
C PHE A 110 5.09 10.02 -13.05
N ALA A 111 4.85 10.04 -14.36
CA ALA A 111 5.75 9.45 -15.34
C ALA A 111 7.11 10.17 -15.37
N ASN A 112 7.11 11.50 -15.28
CA ASN A 112 8.34 12.30 -15.25
C ASN A 112 9.17 12.09 -13.97
N GLY A 113 8.53 11.76 -12.86
CA GLY A 113 9.21 11.49 -11.59
C GLY A 113 9.76 10.08 -11.48
N PHE A 114 9.27 9.17 -12.29
CA PHE A 114 9.72 7.79 -12.31
C PHE A 114 10.88 7.66 -13.31
N THR A 115 12.09 7.90 -12.86
CA THR A 115 13.32 7.61 -13.61
C THR A 115 13.68 6.15 -13.40
N GLU A 116 13.46 5.36 -14.44
CA GLU A 116 13.93 3.99 -14.69
C GLU A 116 13.90 2.99 -13.52
N ARG A 117 13.55 1.77 -13.89
CA ARG A 117 13.65 0.57 -13.07
C ARG A 117 15.08 0.49 -12.49
N GLU A 118 15.23 0.73 -11.21
CA GLU A 118 16.39 0.22 -10.51
C GLU A 118 16.35 -1.29 -10.71
N GLU A 119 17.41 -1.86 -11.32
CA GLU A 119 17.51 -3.30 -11.51
C GLU A 119 17.32 -3.99 -10.15
N GLY A 120 16.43 -4.97 -10.10
CA GLY A 120 16.12 -5.69 -8.86
C GLY A 120 14.87 -5.22 -8.14
N TYR A 121 14.21 -4.13 -8.57
CA TYR A 121 13.00 -3.61 -7.88
C TYR A 121 11.77 -3.63 -8.77
N THR A 122 10.63 -3.98 -8.19
CA THR A 122 9.31 -3.86 -8.83
C THR A 122 8.50 -2.74 -8.19
N LEU A 123 8.04 -1.78 -9.00
CA LEU A 123 7.14 -0.73 -8.53
C LEU A 123 5.78 -1.33 -8.11
N ILE A 124 5.45 -1.21 -6.83
CA ILE A 124 4.17 -1.69 -6.27
C ILE A 124 3.13 -0.57 -6.33
N ARG A 125 3.51 0.64 -5.93
CA ARG A 125 2.58 1.76 -5.81
C ARG A 125 3.27 3.09 -6.03
N ARG A 126 2.50 4.05 -6.54
CA ARG A 126 2.86 5.48 -6.56
C ARG A 126 1.78 6.29 -5.86
N SER A 127 2.17 7.31 -5.13
CA SER A 127 1.25 8.19 -4.40
C SER A 127 1.79 9.61 -4.39
N ALA A 128 0.91 10.59 -4.36
CA ALA A 128 1.31 11.96 -4.13
C ALA A 128 1.23 12.29 -2.64
N ILE A 129 2.26 12.92 -2.13
CA ILE A 129 2.26 13.55 -0.79
C ILE A 129 1.45 14.83 -0.85
N GLY A 130 1.57 15.57 -1.96
CA GLY A 130 0.83 16.79 -2.19
C GLY A 130 1.26 17.50 -3.47
N TYR A 131 0.53 18.53 -3.81
CA TYR A 131 0.76 19.35 -5.00
C TYR A 131 0.81 20.83 -4.65
N ILE A 132 1.51 21.59 -5.48
CA ILE A 132 1.57 23.07 -5.43
C ILE A 132 1.24 23.60 -6.81
N THR A 133 0.34 24.56 -6.89
CA THR A 133 -0.05 25.26 -8.11
C THR A 133 0.77 26.53 -8.33
N SER A 134 0.69 27.13 -9.51
CA SER A 134 1.46 28.35 -9.87
C SER A 134 1.17 29.57 -9.00
N ASP A 135 0.06 29.60 -8.29
CA ASP A 135 -0.30 30.60 -7.28
C ASP A 135 0.10 30.19 -5.86
N ASN A 136 1.01 29.23 -5.74
CA ASN A 136 1.57 28.72 -4.49
C ASN A 136 0.55 28.06 -3.55
N ARG A 137 -0.60 27.64 -4.07
CA ARG A 137 -1.62 26.93 -3.31
C ARG A 137 -1.23 25.45 -3.16
N ARG A 138 -1.24 24.97 -1.93
CA ARG A 138 -1.03 23.55 -1.60
C ARG A 138 -2.34 22.80 -1.61
N THR A 139 -2.36 21.61 -2.18
CA THR A 139 -3.52 20.73 -2.25
C THR A 139 -3.12 19.26 -2.29
N ILE A 140 -3.99 18.39 -1.85
CA ILE A 140 -3.86 16.92 -2.03
C ILE A 140 -4.58 16.46 -3.29
N ASP A 141 -5.53 17.24 -3.81
CA ASP A 141 -6.25 16.99 -5.05
C ASP A 141 -6.23 18.25 -5.93
N PRO A 142 -5.40 18.29 -6.99
CA PRO A 142 -5.31 19.42 -7.90
C PRO A 142 -6.31 19.35 -9.06
N LEU A 143 -7.07 18.23 -9.18
CA LEU A 143 -7.94 17.99 -10.33
C LEU A 143 -8.99 19.11 -10.51
N GLY A 144 -9.09 19.66 -11.72
CA GLY A 144 -10.03 20.73 -12.04
C GLY A 144 -9.60 22.13 -11.61
N MET A 145 -8.52 22.29 -10.83
CA MET A 145 -7.97 23.60 -10.49
C MET A 145 -7.36 24.26 -11.73
N VAL A 146 -7.42 25.60 -11.80
CA VAL A 146 -6.82 26.39 -12.89
C VAL A 146 -5.42 26.83 -12.46
N SER A 147 -4.41 26.45 -13.24
CA SER A 147 -3.02 26.78 -12.93
C SER A 147 -2.15 26.92 -14.18
N GLY A 148 -1.05 27.65 -14.07
CA GLY A 148 0.00 27.73 -15.10
C GLY A 148 1.09 26.67 -14.93
N SER A 149 1.12 26.00 -13.77
CA SER A 149 2.03 24.87 -13.50
C SER A 149 1.47 23.99 -12.41
N LEU A 150 1.93 22.75 -12.40
CA LEU A 150 1.65 21.78 -11.34
C LEU A 150 2.97 21.20 -10.84
N GLU A 151 3.28 21.44 -9.59
CA GLU A 151 4.40 20.81 -8.90
C GLU A 151 3.85 19.69 -8.01
N GLY A 152 4.45 18.52 -8.04
CA GLY A 152 4.08 17.38 -7.22
C GLY A 152 5.24 16.88 -6.37
N TYR A 153 4.95 16.58 -5.13
CA TYR A 153 5.79 15.79 -4.23
C TYR A 153 5.27 14.36 -4.28
N LEU A 154 6.02 13.47 -4.92
CA LEU A 154 5.58 12.14 -5.30
C LEU A 154 6.39 11.08 -4.55
N SER A 155 5.72 10.02 -4.11
CA SER A 155 6.35 8.84 -3.51
C SER A 155 6.13 7.63 -4.40
N TYR A 156 7.18 6.85 -4.55
CA TYR A 156 7.21 5.58 -5.28
C TYR A 156 7.60 4.48 -4.29
N PHE A 157 6.77 3.45 -4.24
CA PHE A 157 6.95 2.29 -3.38
C PHE A 157 7.34 1.11 -4.26
N SER A 158 8.50 0.55 -4.04
CA SER A 158 9.03 -0.58 -4.78
C SER A 158 9.39 -1.71 -3.81
N ALA A 159 9.35 -2.94 -4.28
CA ALA A 159 9.86 -4.09 -3.55
C ALA A 159 10.96 -4.77 -4.34
N ASP A 160 11.81 -5.50 -3.64
CA ASP A 160 12.79 -6.40 -4.22
C ASP A 160 12.08 -7.49 -5.04
N ASN A 161 12.71 -7.92 -6.17
CA ASN A 161 12.18 -8.96 -7.04
C ASN A 161 12.38 -10.35 -6.46
#